data_21f7e24b3426d53514c4e8061242a340
#
_entry.id   21f7e24b3426d53514c4e8061242a340
#
_cell.length_a   1.000
_cell.length_b   1.000
_cell.length_c   1.000
_cell.angle_alpha   90.00
_cell.angle_beta   90.00
_cell.angle_gamma   90.00
#
_symmetry.space_group_name_H-M   'P 1'
#
loop_
_entity.id
_entity.type
_entity.pdbx_description
1 polymer ?
#
loop_
_entity_poly.entity_id
_entity_poly.type
_entity_poly.pdbx_seq_one_letter_code
_entity_poly.pdbx_strand_id
1 'polypeptide(L)'
;MNKFPVGIHSFSQIFGKETQFVWIDRSLYMKYVVLQGTTLILRPRRTGKTMFLQMISDFLSPPKSRKHRLREWFDTLFSLWLRKGDRDSAAFHSWQLYKRLKSLESCADILSLKEKEELSELKSVWALQGQTPVLFISFASPDSCKKPVTDLETVEETVKRVVSATAHNFRTMLLTSKNLNTDEKDDFKRLLEKGDIDWDESVKLLCQFLYLHFQKEIVLLIDEYDGLINTVNPDSVTEEAYRFVQLLWAKTCKDNAYVKACIMTGITRYLFNGLMSGTNNVDVSDVLSPGGLAPVFGFREEEVIELLKESPGTCLEIGDLRKQYNGYRIGTERLYNPWSIMSALRRDRVGNYWSATGSVRSIVQQVKSDSKLLSKLQKLYYFSETEEYQPAMTSSVPGTALTEISKEDLFWYTLLQAGYLSLASSVEPEWFDTEMIHLRIPNKEMKDAVASLLRDVSDIPFMNEQGKHLAPFSASARLDDLLQAFESILVSVSFKNLTCEQSYHNLLFGLLFN
;
A
#
# COMPACT_ATOMS: atom_id res chain seq x y z
N MET A 1 -2.98 -15.72 24.68
CA MET A 1 -3.60 -14.53 24.05
C MET A 1 -2.96 -14.31 22.69
N ASN A 2 -3.76 -13.93 21.71
CA ASN A 2 -3.31 -13.75 20.34
C ASN A 2 -2.57 -12.41 20.20
N LYS A 3 -1.24 -12.44 20.18
CA LYS A 3 -0.39 -11.24 20.20
C LYS A 3 -0.23 -10.54 18.83
N PHE A 4 -0.71 -11.16 17.74
CA PHE A 4 -0.48 -10.64 16.39
C PHE A 4 -1.69 -9.87 15.86
N PRO A 5 -1.52 -8.59 15.48
CA PRO A 5 -2.62 -7.70 15.10
C PRO A 5 -3.07 -7.95 13.65
N VAL A 6 -3.95 -8.91 13.44
CA VAL A 6 -4.53 -9.21 12.12
C VAL A 6 -5.96 -8.70 12.06
N GLY A 7 -6.28 -7.90 11.03
CA GLY A 7 -7.61 -7.30 10.86
C GLY A 7 -7.89 -6.13 11.80
N ILE A 8 -6.85 -5.55 12.39
CA ILE A 8 -6.95 -4.32 13.16
C ILE A 8 -6.74 -3.15 12.21
N HIS A 9 -7.72 -2.26 12.15
CA HIS A 9 -7.75 -1.11 11.24
C HIS A 9 -7.39 0.21 11.92
N SER A 10 -7.19 0.22 13.23
CA SER A 10 -6.85 1.42 13.99
C SER A 10 -5.55 1.22 14.76
N PHE A 11 -4.61 2.15 14.58
CA PHE A 11 -3.33 2.17 15.29
C PHE A 11 -3.52 2.18 16.80
N SER A 12 -4.47 2.97 17.31
CA SER A 12 -4.79 3.07 18.74
C SER A 12 -5.28 1.74 19.35
N GLN A 13 -5.85 0.83 18.55
CA GLN A 13 -6.29 -0.48 19.06
C GLN A 13 -5.11 -1.42 19.33
N ILE A 14 -3.96 -1.22 18.67
CA ILE A 14 -2.76 -2.03 18.89
C ILE A 14 -2.22 -1.80 20.31
N PHE A 15 -2.37 -0.59 20.82
CA PHE A 15 -1.78 -0.13 22.08
C PHE A 15 -2.82 0.07 23.20
N GLY A 16 -4.01 -0.48 23.07
CA GLY A 16 -5.04 -0.45 24.12
C GLY A 16 -4.57 -1.16 25.39
N LYS A 17 -5.08 -0.71 26.56
CA LYS A 17 -4.64 -1.18 27.90
C LYS A 17 -4.70 -2.69 28.11
N GLU A 18 -5.61 -3.36 27.42
CA GLU A 18 -5.85 -4.81 27.53
C GLU A 18 -5.15 -5.62 26.45
N THR A 19 -4.56 -4.97 25.41
CA THR A 19 -3.98 -5.63 24.25
C THR A 19 -2.47 -5.53 24.25
N GLN A 20 -1.79 -6.69 24.29
CA GLN A 20 -0.34 -6.79 24.18
C GLN A 20 0.03 -7.27 22.76
N PHE A 21 -0.34 -6.49 21.75
CA PHE A 21 0.04 -6.82 20.38
C PHE A 21 1.53 -6.57 20.13
N VAL A 22 2.13 -7.42 19.28
CA VAL A 22 3.47 -7.22 18.79
C VAL A 22 3.46 -6.10 17.75
N TRP A 23 4.40 -5.18 17.86
CA TRP A 23 4.55 -4.03 16.97
C TRP A 23 5.99 -3.91 16.48
N ILE A 24 6.18 -3.66 15.19
CA ILE A 24 7.47 -3.28 14.61
C ILE A 24 7.47 -1.79 14.38
N ASP A 25 8.28 -1.08 15.12
CA ASP A 25 8.36 0.38 15.12
C ASP A 25 9.02 0.90 13.84
N ARG A 26 8.32 1.79 13.14
CA ARG A 26 8.77 2.48 11.92
C ARG A 26 8.99 3.99 12.13
N SER A 27 8.98 4.47 13.37
CA SER A 27 9.04 5.90 13.69
C SER A 27 10.29 6.59 13.18
N LEU A 28 11.42 5.90 13.11
CA LEU A 28 12.68 6.45 12.58
C LEU A 28 12.54 6.98 11.13
N TYR A 29 11.63 6.39 10.37
CA TYR A 29 11.43 6.74 8.96
C TYR A 29 10.50 7.95 8.74
N MET A 30 9.86 8.48 9.80
CA MET A 30 9.06 9.70 9.71
C MET A 30 9.88 10.90 9.20
N LYS A 31 11.18 10.93 9.47
CA LYS A 31 12.09 11.99 9.02
C LYS A 31 12.06 12.24 7.50
N TYR A 32 11.75 11.23 6.72
CA TYR A 32 11.69 11.35 5.26
C TYR A 32 10.41 12.00 4.73
N VAL A 33 9.37 12.18 5.57
CA VAL A 33 8.06 12.58 5.08
C VAL A 33 7.37 13.71 5.86
N VAL A 34 7.74 13.96 7.13
CA VAL A 34 6.97 14.90 7.98
C VAL A 34 7.53 16.31 8.04
N LEU A 35 8.75 16.54 7.53
CA LEU A 35 9.41 17.84 7.72
C LEU A 35 8.85 18.90 6.78
N GLN A 36 8.66 18.59 5.51
CA GLN A 36 8.07 19.48 4.51
C GLN A 36 7.78 18.76 3.19
N GLY A 37 6.99 19.41 2.33
CA GLY A 37 6.74 18.98 0.95
C GLY A 37 5.60 17.97 0.81
N THR A 38 5.43 17.47 -0.40
CA THR A 38 4.43 16.44 -0.72
C THR A 38 5.12 15.15 -1.09
N THR A 39 4.77 14.06 -0.40
CA THR A 39 5.29 12.72 -0.67
C THR A 39 4.16 11.79 -1.07
N LEU A 40 4.28 11.13 -2.22
CA LEU A 40 3.39 10.09 -2.68
C LEU A 40 4.05 8.71 -2.48
N ILE A 41 3.44 7.86 -1.66
CA ILE A 41 3.95 6.54 -1.32
C ILE A 41 3.10 5.48 -2.00
N LEU A 42 3.68 4.78 -2.97
CA LEU A 42 3.04 3.72 -3.73
C LEU A 42 3.59 2.36 -3.30
N ARG A 43 2.77 1.56 -2.67
CA ARG A 43 3.14 0.20 -2.21
C ARG A 43 1.99 -0.77 -2.42
N PRO A 44 2.29 -2.06 -2.56
CA PRO A 44 1.29 -3.10 -2.63
C PRO A 44 0.29 -3.06 -1.48
N ARG A 45 -0.85 -3.71 -1.65
CA ARG A 45 -1.83 -3.84 -0.58
C ARG A 45 -1.26 -4.62 0.60
N ARG A 46 -1.74 -4.31 1.82
CA ARG A 46 -1.38 -5.02 3.06
C ARG A 46 0.08 -4.94 3.49
N THR A 47 0.80 -3.95 3.00
CA THR A 47 2.19 -3.67 3.39
C THR A 47 2.32 -2.74 4.59
N GLY A 48 1.20 -2.21 5.14
CA GLY A 48 1.21 -1.36 6.32
C GLY A 48 1.07 0.13 6.06
N LYS A 49 0.67 0.57 4.85
CA LYS A 49 0.52 2.00 4.49
C LYS A 49 -0.34 2.79 5.48
N THR A 50 -1.59 2.35 5.67
CA THR A 50 -2.54 2.97 6.61
C THR A 50 -1.98 3.03 8.03
N MET A 51 -1.30 1.97 8.48
CA MET A 51 -0.70 1.91 9.82
C MET A 51 0.43 2.91 9.98
N PHE A 52 1.24 3.11 8.95
CA PHE A 52 2.30 4.12 8.96
C PHE A 52 1.73 5.54 9.03
N LEU A 53 0.69 5.86 8.24
CA LEU A 53 0.02 7.15 8.32
C LEU A 53 -0.63 7.38 9.70
N GLN A 54 -1.28 6.37 10.27
CA GLN A 54 -1.88 6.49 11.59
C GLN A 54 -0.81 6.66 12.69
N MET A 55 0.33 6.01 12.59
CA MET A 55 1.47 6.22 13.48
C MET A 55 1.97 7.67 13.42
N ILE A 56 2.09 8.23 12.22
CA ILE A 56 2.45 9.65 12.03
C ILE A 56 1.39 10.55 12.66
N SER A 57 0.11 10.28 12.38
CA SER A 57 -1.00 11.05 12.96
C SER A 57 -0.98 11.06 14.49
N ASP A 58 -0.75 9.90 15.09
CA ASP A 58 -0.74 9.75 16.56
C ASP A 58 0.48 10.45 17.19
N PHE A 59 1.63 10.37 16.53
CA PHE A 59 2.85 11.05 16.96
C PHE A 59 2.74 12.58 16.92
N LEU A 60 2.16 13.14 15.85
CA LEU A 60 2.11 14.59 15.60
C LEU A 60 0.98 15.29 16.35
N SER A 61 -0.18 14.62 16.46
CA SER A 61 -1.42 15.24 16.97
C SER A 61 -1.29 15.72 18.41
N PRO A 62 -1.81 16.92 18.71
CA PRO A 62 -1.91 17.40 20.09
C PRO A 62 -2.73 16.43 20.95
N PRO A 63 -2.32 16.17 22.20
CA PRO A 63 -3.04 15.26 23.08
C PRO A 63 -4.46 15.75 23.34
N LYS A 64 -5.45 14.86 23.25
CA LYS A 64 -6.88 15.16 23.42
C LYS A 64 -7.26 15.66 24.83
N SER A 65 -6.40 15.51 25.84
CA SER A 65 -6.64 15.99 27.20
C SER A 65 -5.48 16.82 27.77
N ARG A 66 -5.81 17.83 28.61
CA ARG A 66 -4.84 18.70 29.30
C ARG A 66 -3.83 17.94 30.18
N LYS A 67 -4.10 16.71 30.58
CA LYS A 67 -3.25 15.90 31.47
C LYS A 67 -1.92 15.45 30.84
N HIS A 68 -1.77 15.54 29.54
CA HIS A 68 -0.56 15.13 28.81
C HIS A 68 0.36 16.28 28.39
N ARG A 69 0.20 17.48 28.98
CA ARG A 69 1.00 18.67 28.61
C ARG A 69 2.40 18.71 29.27
N LEU A 70 2.99 17.59 29.63
CA LEU A 70 4.22 17.58 30.41
C LEU A 70 5.42 17.07 29.61
N ARG A 71 5.87 17.89 28.64
CA ARG A 71 7.05 17.61 27.84
C ARG A 71 8.35 17.54 28.68
N GLU A 72 8.45 18.37 29.72
CA GLU A 72 9.59 18.36 30.67
C GLU A 72 9.59 17.13 31.60
N TRP A 73 8.45 16.51 31.81
CA TRP A 73 8.32 15.25 32.52
C TRP A 73 8.72 14.02 31.70
N PHE A 74 8.71 14.13 30.37
CA PHE A 74 8.92 13.00 29.47
C PHE A 74 10.34 12.43 29.59
N ASP A 75 11.37 13.25 29.66
CA ASP A 75 12.75 12.75 29.73
C ASP A 75 13.06 12.03 31.04
N THR A 76 12.47 12.46 32.15
CA THR A 76 12.67 11.84 33.48
C THR A 76 11.74 10.64 33.71
N LEU A 77 10.47 10.76 33.32
CA LEU A 77 9.48 9.68 33.45
C LEU A 77 9.67 8.58 32.41
N PHE A 78 10.19 8.89 31.23
CA PHE A 78 10.42 7.94 30.17
C PHE A 78 11.46 6.89 30.56
N SER A 79 12.52 7.27 31.26
CA SER A 79 13.51 6.33 31.80
C SER A 79 12.94 5.47 32.96
N LEU A 80 12.04 6.00 33.75
CA LEU A 80 11.31 5.31 34.83
C LEU A 80 10.20 4.41 34.26
N TRP A 81 9.55 4.84 33.19
CA TRP A 81 8.43 4.19 32.55
C TRP A 81 8.86 2.96 31.72
N LEU A 82 10.00 3.01 31.03
CA LEU A 82 10.60 1.85 30.38
C LEU A 82 10.83 0.66 31.35
N ARG A 83 11.07 0.96 32.63
CA ARG A 83 11.20 -0.06 33.67
C ARG A 83 9.86 -0.66 34.12
N LYS A 84 8.74 0.02 33.87
CA LYS A 84 7.39 -0.40 34.33
C LYS A 84 6.50 -1.03 33.25
N GLY A 85 6.95 -1.09 31.98
CA GLY A 85 6.22 -1.79 30.91
C GLY A 85 4.89 -1.15 30.50
N ASP A 86 4.67 0.14 30.79
CA ASP A 86 3.45 0.86 30.40
C ASP A 86 3.50 1.27 28.92
N ARG A 87 2.66 0.67 28.09
CA ARG A 87 2.68 0.77 26.62
C ARG A 87 1.73 1.83 26.05
N ASP A 88 1.07 2.62 26.90
CA ASP A 88 0.00 3.55 26.50
C ASP A 88 0.48 4.95 26.06
N SER A 89 1.78 5.20 25.92
CA SER A 89 2.28 6.53 25.58
C SER A 89 2.74 6.65 24.15
N ALA A 90 2.53 7.80 23.51
CA ALA A 90 3.08 8.13 22.18
C ALA A 90 4.60 7.89 22.07
N ALA A 91 5.31 7.96 23.20
CA ALA A 91 6.73 7.67 23.30
C ALA A 91 7.09 6.20 23.04
N PHE A 92 6.20 5.25 23.36
CA PHE A 92 6.43 3.84 23.06
C PHE A 92 6.39 3.57 21.55
N HIS A 93 5.50 4.27 20.83
CA HIS A 93 5.33 4.13 19.40
C HIS A 93 6.49 4.72 18.59
N SER A 94 7.29 5.58 19.23
CA SER A 94 8.40 6.31 18.62
C SER A 94 9.75 5.90 19.20
N TRP A 95 9.83 4.67 19.72
CA TRP A 95 11.01 4.18 20.43
C TRP A 95 12.28 4.16 19.56
N GLN A 96 12.18 3.75 18.31
CA GLN A 96 13.33 3.70 17.41
C GLN A 96 13.85 5.12 17.10
N LEU A 97 12.95 6.05 16.86
CA LEU A 97 13.29 7.46 16.67
C LEU A 97 14.01 8.02 17.91
N TYR A 98 13.43 7.82 19.09
CA TYR A 98 14.01 8.26 20.34
C TYR A 98 15.38 7.65 20.64
N LYS A 99 15.51 6.32 20.47
CA LYS A 99 16.75 5.57 20.70
C LYS A 99 17.88 6.08 19.80
N ARG A 100 17.59 6.29 18.51
CA ARG A 100 18.59 6.82 17.56
C ARG A 100 18.98 8.26 17.89
N LEU A 101 18.01 9.11 18.21
CA LEU A 101 18.23 10.48 18.65
C LEU A 101 19.20 10.52 19.85
N LYS A 102 18.89 9.77 20.91
CA LYS A 102 19.72 9.73 22.13
C LYS A 102 21.10 9.14 21.88
N SER A 103 21.22 8.13 21.01
CA SER A 103 22.50 7.57 20.61
C SER A 103 23.40 8.62 19.95
N LEU A 104 22.88 9.42 19.02
CA LEU A 104 23.63 10.48 18.36
C LEU A 104 23.94 11.65 19.31
N GLU A 105 23.02 12.03 20.19
CA GLU A 105 23.25 13.06 21.20
C GLU A 105 24.40 12.69 22.16
N SER A 106 24.50 11.43 22.56
CA SER A 106 25.56 10.96 23.47
C SER A 106 26.97 10.99 22.86
N CYS A 107 27.07 11.07 21.54
CA CYS A 107 28.34 11.08 20.80
C CYS A 107 28.55 12.40 20.01
N ALA A 108 27.86 13.48 20.35
CA ALA A 108 27.78 14.71 19.56
C ALA A 108 29.13 15.29 19.14
N ASP A 109 30.13 15.16 19.98
CA ASP A 109 31.50 15.74 19.76
C ASP A 109 32.28 15.00 18.67
N ILE A 110 31.96 13.74 18.38
CA ILE A 110 32.71 12.87 17.48
C ILE A 110 31.93 12.47 16.21
N LEU A 111 30.75 13.03 16.01
CA LEU A 111 29.89 12.71 14.87
C LEU A 111 30.51 13.16 13.53
N SER A 112 30.40 12.32 12.52
CA SER A 112 30.62 12.67 11.13
C SER A 112 29.63 13.75 10.65
N LEU A 113 29.92 14.41 9.53
CA LEU A 113 28.99 15.40 8.94
C LEU A 113 27.61 14.82 8.69
N LYS A 114 27.54 13.62 8.11
CA LYS A 114 26.29 12.89 7.83
C LYS A 114 25.48 12.59 9.10
N GLU A 115 26.15 12.20 10.18
CA GLU A 115 25.49 11.95 11.47
C GLU A 115 25.02 13.24 12.16
N LYS A 116 25.72 14.35 11.96
CA LYS A 116 25.26 15.67 12.43
C LYS A 116 24.02 16.14 11.70
N GLU A 117 23.94 15.92 10.39
CA GLU A 117 22.74 16.19 9.59
C GLU A 117 21.58 15.32 10.08
N GLU A 118 21.79 14.00 10.23
CA GLU A 118 20.79 13.08 10.76
C GLU A 118 20.29 13.52 12.16
N LEU A 119 21.20 13.89 13.05
CA LEU A 119 20.84 14.39 14.39
C LEU A 119 19.95 15.63 14.31
N SER A 120 20.26 16.55 13.41
CA SER A 120 19.47 17.77 13.19
C SER A 120 18.05 17.43 12.68
N GLU A 121 17.94 16.52 11.70
CA GLU A 121 16.67 16.03 11.20
C GLU A 121 15.83 15.37 12.30
N LEU A 122 16.43 14.45 13.06
CA LEU A 122 15.72 13.74 14.14
C LEU A 122 15.25 14.68 15.25
N LYS A 123 16.05 15.71 15.60
CA LYS A 123 15.61 16.77 16.53
C LYS A 123 14.42 17.55 15.98
N SER A 124 14.44 17.88 14.69
CA SER A 124 13.34 18.58 14.03
C SER A 124 12.06 17.75 14.02
N VAL A 125 12.14 16.46 13.71
CA VAL A 125 11.00 15.54 13.79
C VAL A 125 10.48 15.42 15.22
N TRP A 126 11.38 15.20 16.18
CA TRP A 126 10.99 15.08 17.59
C TRP A 126 10.30 16.33 18.12
N ALA A 127 10.72 17.51 17.66
CA ALA A 127 10.10 18.78 18.02
C ALA A 127 8.62 18.90 17.57
N LEU A 128 8.20 18.14 16.57
CA LEU A 128 6.81 18.14 16.08
C LEU A 128 5.87 17.27 16.94
N GLN A 129 6.40 16.42 17.82
CA GLN A 129 5.60 15.50 18.63
C GLN A 129 4.55 16.23 19.46
N GLY A 130 3.27 15.86 19.26
CA GLY A 130 2.15 16.43 19.98
C GLY A 130 1.94 17.94 19.77
N GLN A 131 2.54 18.53 18.73
CA GLN A 131 2.54 19.97 18.48
C GLN A 131 1.93 20.36 17.13
N THR A 132 1.70 19.41 16.25
CA THR A 132 1.30 19.67 14.86
C THR A 132 -0.13 19.19 14.62
N PRO A 133 -1.04 20.05 14.16
CA PRO A 133 -2.37 19.62 13.76
C PRO A 133 -2.29 18.67 12.57
N VAL A 134 -3.10 17.63 12.58
CA VAL A 134 -3.14 16.62 11.51
C VAL A 134 -4.54 16.52 10.94
N LEU A 135 -4.64 16.53 9.61
CA LEU A 135 -5.84 16.14 8.88
C LEU A 135 -5.59 14.77 8.24
N PHE A 136 -6.29 13.75 8.71
CA PHE A 136 -6.24 12.40 8.15
C PHE A 136 -7.52 12.14 7.35
N ILE A 137 -7.38 11.85 6.05
CA ILE A 137 -8.48 11.51 5.16
C ILE A 137 -8.18 10.16 4.51
N SER A 138 -9.15 9.24 4.49
CA SER A 138 -9.03 7.96 3.81
C SER A 138 -10.13 7.81 2.76
N PHE A 139 -9.72 7.55 1.53
CA PHE A 139 -10.60 7.23 0.41
C PHE A 139 -10.74 5.71 0.22
N ALA A 140 -10.33 4.93 1.22
CA ALA A 140 -10.60 3.50 1.26
C ALA A 140 -12.10 3.27 1.06
N SER A 141 -12.45 2.56 -0.01
CA SER A 141 -13.85 2.22 -0.27
C SER A 141 -14.32 1.22 0.80
N PRO A 142 -15.28 1.58 1.66
CA PRO A 142 -15.97 0.56 2.44
C PRO A 142 -16.69 -0.37 1.44
N ASP A 143 -16.90 -1.63 1.79
CA ASP A 143 -17.55 -2.68 1.00
C ASP A 143 -18.92 -2.31 0.37
N SER A 144 -19.42 -1.14 0.67
CA SER A 144 -20.69 -0.59 0.18
C SER A 144 -20.66 0.00 -1.22
N CYS A 145 -19.50 0.34 -1.79
CA CYS A 145 -19.42 0.78 -3.20
C CYS A 145 -19.40 -0.42 -4.13
N LYS A 146 -20.55 -1.05 -4.30
CA LYS A 146 -20.76 -2.17 -5.24
C LYS A 146 -20.71 -1.75 -6.72
N LYS A 147 -20.65 -0.46 -7.01
CA LYS A 147 -20.52 0.06 -8.38
C LYS A 147 -19.11 0.60 -8.58
N PRO A 148 -18.47 0.28 -9.71
CA PRO A 148 -17.22 0.95 -10.07
C PRO A 148 -17.48 2.45 -10.21
N VAL A 149 -16.59 3.27 -9.69
CA VAL A 149 -16.66 4.72 -9.81
C VAL A 149 -16.15 5.09 -11.20
N THR A 150 -17.05 5.44 -12.11
CA THR A 150 -16.75 5.63 -13.54
C THR A 150 -17.16 6.99 -14.07
N ASP A 151 -18.08 7.66 -13.41
CA ASP A 151 -18.67 8.95 -13.83
C ASP A 151 -18.45 10.05 -12.78
N LEU A 152 -18.61 11.29 -13.22
CA LEU A 152 -18.39 12.49 -12.39
C LEU A 152 -19.30 12.50 -11.15
N GLU A 153 -20.57 12.16 -11.31
CA GLU A 153 -21.56 12.19 -10.21
C GLU A 153 -21.13 11.24 -9.08
N THR A 154 -20.75 10.01 -9.42
CA THR A 154 -20.31 9.00 -8.46
C THR A 154 -19.01 9.39 -7.75
N VAL A 155 -18.06 9.99 -8.50
CA VAL A 155 -16.79 10.50 -7.92
C VAL A 155 -17.07 11.62 -6.94
N GLU A 156 -17.83 12.62 -7.37
CA GLU A 156 -18.15 13.79 -6.56
C GLU A 156 -18.92 13.41 -5.30
N GLU A 157 -19.93 12.53 -5.40
CA GLU A 157 -20.66 12.02 -4.22
C GLU A 157 -19.74 11.26 -3.26
N THR A 158 -18.76 10.54 -3.78
CA THR A 158 -17.75 9.87 -2.94
C THR A 158 -16.89 10.88 -2.20
N VAL A 159 -16.43 11.94 -2.86
CA VAL A 159 -15.68 13.04 -2.22
C VAL A 159 -16.55 13.74 -1.18
N LYS A 160 -17.80 14.11 -1.53
CA LYS A 160 -18.76 14.71 -0.59
C LYS A 160 -18.92 13.87 0.68
N ARG A 161 -19.11 12.57 0.51
CA ARG A 161 -19.28 11.65 1.62
C ARG A 161 -18.04 11.56 2.51
N VAL A 162 -16.85 11.41 1.92
CA VAL A 162 -15.60 11.20 2.67
C VAL A 162 -15.17 12.48 3.36
N VAL A 163 -15.15 13.61 2.64
CA VAL A 163 -14.69 14.89 3.20
C VAL A 163 -15.65 15.41 4.26
N SER A 164 -16.98 15.35 4.02
CA SER A 164 -17.98 15.73 5.03
C SER A 164 -17.88 14.85 6.28
N ALA A 165 -17.75 13.52 6.14
CA ALA A 165 -17.57 12.63 7.28
C ALA A 165 -16.30 12.95 8.08
N THR A 166 -15.21 13.29 7.39
CA THR A 166 -13.95 13.72 8.03
C THR A 166 -14.14 15.06 8.76
N ALA A 167 -14.80 16.03 8.15
CA ALA A 167 -15.09 17.34 8.73
C ALA A 167 -15.93 17.24 10.00
N HIS A 168 -16.84 16.28 10.11
CA HIS A 168 -17.63 16.05 11.31
C HIS A 168 -16.78 15.76 12.57
N ASN A 169 -15.57 15.20 12.41
CA ASN A 169 -14.65 15.01 13.54
C ASN A 169 -14.19 16.34 14.17
N PHE A 170 -14.26 17.43 13.43
CA PHE A 170 -13.85 18.78 13.83
C PHE A 170 -15.03 19.72 14.09
N ARG A 171 -16.27 19.24 13.95
CA ARG A 171 -17.50 20.06 13.98
C ARG A 171 -17.55 21.00 15.19
N THR A 172 -17.48 20.46 16.39
CA THR A 172 -17.60 21.28 17.61
C THR A 172 -16.46 22.29 17.71
N MET A 173 -15.25 21.85 17.42
CA MET A 173 -14.03 22.65 17.50
C MET A 173 -14.08 23.85 16.56
N LEU A 174 -14.41 23.65 15.28
CA LEU A 174 -14.39 24.69 14.26
C LEU A 174 -15.60 25.63 14.40
N LEU A 175 -16.80 25.13 14.67
CA LEU A 175 -17.99 25.99 14.86
C LEU A 175 -17.88 26.89 16.11
N THR A 176 -17.14 26.47 17.14
CA THR A 176 -16.91 27.29 18.35
C THR A 176 -15.58 28.05 18.31
N SER A 177 -14.84 27.96 17.21
CA SER A 177 -13.56 28.64 17.07
C SER A 177 -13.72 30.16 17.14
N LYS A 178 -12.83 30.81 17.87
CA LYS A 178 -12.74 32.27 17.92
C LYS A 178 -11.93 32.85 16.77
N ASN A 179 -11.17 32.01 16.09
CA ASN A 179 -10.28 32.39 15.00
C ASN A 179 -10.95 32.30 13.61
N LEU A 180 -12.16 31.70 13.54
CA LEU A 180 -12.98 31.69 12.33
C LEU A 180 -14.06 32.77 12.42
N ASN A 181 -14.22 33.55 11.36
CA ASN A 181 -15.30 34.52 11.22
C ASN A 181 -16.65 33.84 10.87
N THR A 182 -17.71 34.61 10.68
CA THR A 182 -19.06 34.09 10.42
C THR A 182 -19.13 33.40 9.06
N ASP A 183 -18.55 34.00 8.02
CA ASP A 183 -18.59 33.47 6.66
C ASP A 183 -17.83 32.14 6.56
N GLU A 184 -16.66 32.05 7.18
CA GLU A 184 -15.87 30.81 7.26
C GLU A 184 -16.61 29.68 8.01
N LYS A 185 -17.38 30.02 9.05
CA LYS A 185 -18.22 29.06 9.75
C LYS A 185 -19.41 28.61 8.92
N ASP A 186 -19.97 29.49 8.10
CA ASP A 186 -21.08 29.16 7.21
C ASP A 186 -20.59 28.30 6.04
N ASP A 187 -19.42 28.56 5.47
CA ASP A 187 -18.78 27.69 4.50
C ASP A 187 -18.45 26.31 5.09
N PHE A 188 -17.97 26.27 6.34
CA PHE A 188 -17.74 25.00 7.03
C PHE A 188 -19.06 24.22 7.26
N LYS A 189 -20.17 24.89 7.55
CA LYS A 189 -21.50 24.25 7.63
C LYS A 189 -21.92 23.67 6.28
N ARG A 190 -21.72 24.41 5.17
CA ARG A 190 -22.02 23.90 3.81
C ARG A 190 -21.21 22.63 3.53
N LEU A 191 -19.94 22.59 3.92
CA LEU A 191 -19.10 21.40 3.79
C LEU A 191 -19.62 20.21 4.64
N LEU A 192 -20.09 20.46 5.86
CA LEU A 192 -20.70 19.43 6.72
C LEU A 192 -22.00 18.88 6.13
N GLU A 193 -22.83 19.75 5.56
CA GLU A 193 -24.17 19.45 5.03
C GLU A 193 -24.16 18.99 3.57
N LYS A 194 -22.97 18.85 2.96
CA LYS A 194 -22.78 18.55 1.53
C LYS A 194 -23.47 19.56 0.62
N GLY A 195 -23.46 20.82 1.04
CA GLY A 195 -24.09 21.93 0.33
C GLY A 195 -23.35 22.35 -0.93
N ASP A 196 -23.74 23.51 -1.45
CA ASP A 196 -23.18 24.09 -2.67
C ASP A 196 -21.81 24.73 -2.37
N ILE A 197 -20.75 24.02 -2.73
CA ILE A 197 -19.34 24.41 -2.69
C ILE A 197 -18.59 23.76 -3.84
N ASP A 198 -17.44 24.29 -4.19
CA ASP A 198 -16.52 23.64 -5.14
C ASP A 198 -15.87 22.41 -4.50
N TRP A 199 -16.43 21.23 -4.78
CA TRP A 199 -15.99 19.99 -4.13
C TRP A 199 -14.59 19.55 -4.53
N ASP A 200 -14.07 19.99 -5.65
CA ASP A 200 -12.66 19.81 -6.04
C ASP A 200 -11.68 20.68 -5.22
N GLU A 201 -12.18 21.65 -4.42
CA GLU A 201 -11.41 22.42 -3.43
C GLU A 201 -11.67 21.98 -1.97
N SER A 202 -12.59 21.07 -1.76
CA SER A 202 -13.11 20.72 -0.43
C SER A 202 -12.03 20.29 0.58
N VAL A 203 -11.00 19.55 0.13
CA VAL A 203 -9.87 19.13 1.00
C VAL A 203 -9.01 20.34 1.39
N LYS A 204 -8.70 21.22 0.43
CA LYS A 204 -7.95 22.46 0.68
C LYS A 204 -8.71 23.38 1.63
N LEU A 205 -10.01 23.51 1.46
CA LEU A 205 -10.88 24.31 2.31
C LEU A 205 -10.89 23.78 3.77
N LEU A 206 -10.93 22.46 3.94
CA LEU A 206 -10.83 21.86 5.28
C LEU A 206 -9.44 22.10 5.92
N CYS A 207 -8.36 22.06 5.12
CA CYS A 207 -7.03 22.46 5.57
C CYS A 207 -6.99 23.92 6.04
N GLN A 208 -7.61 24.82 5.31
CA GLN A 208 -7.72 26.24 5.66
C GLN A 208 -8.41 26.46 7.01
N PHE A 209 -9.56 25.83 7.24
CA PHE A 209 -10.28 25.96 8.51
C PHE A 209 -9.45 25.48 9.70
N LEU A 210 -8.72 24.38 9.54
CA LEU A 210 -7.83 23.87 10.57
C LEU A 210 -6.65 24.83 10.82
N TYR A 211 -6.03 25.32 9.76
CA TYR A 211 -4.96 26.33 9.85
C TYR A 211 -5.44 27.57 10.61
N LEU A 212 -6.59 28.12 10.25
CA LEU A 212 -7.16 29.30 10.91
C LEU A 212 -7.46 29.02 12.38
N HIS A 213 -7.98 27.84 12.70
CA HIS A 213 -8.26 27.46 14.10
C HIS A 213 -6.98 27.34 14.95
N PHE A 214 -6.00 26.61 14.46
CA PHE A 214 -4.77 26.32 15.21
C PHE A 214 -3.71 27.41 15.08
N GLN A 215 -3.82 28.33 14.11
CA GLN A 215 -2.81 29.32 13.75
C GLN A 215 -1.44 28.67 13.48
N LYS A 216 -1.47 27.49 12.86
CA LYS A 216 -0.30 26.66 12.52
C LYS A 216 -0.58 25.88 11.24
N GLU A 217 0.45 25.71 10.42
CA GLU A 217 0.41 24.77 9.31
C GLU A 217 0.10 23.35 9.80
N ILE A 218 -0.68 22.62 9.00
CA ILE A 218 -1.10 21.26 9.32
C ILE A 218 -0.24 20.24 8.56
N VAL A 219 -0.25 18.99 9.02
CA VAL A 219 0.19 17.85 8.23
C VAL A 219 -1.04 17.14 7.67
N LEU A 220 -1.07 17.00 6.35
CA LEU A 220 -2.15 16.34 5.62
C LEU A 220 -1.75 14.89 5.30
N LEU A 221 -2.55 13.95 5.75
CA LEU A 221 -2.37 12.51 5.51
C LEU A 221 -3.54 11.98 4.69
N ILE A 222 -3.25 11.43 3.50
CA ILE A 222 -4.26 10.92 2.58
C ILE A 222 -3.99 9.43 2.34
N ASP A 223 -4.91 8.60 2.76
CA ASP A 223 -4.85 7.16 2.55
C ASP A 223 -5.72 6.72 1.37
N GLU A 224 -5.18 5.82 0.53
CA GLU A 224 -5.82 5.32 -0.69
C GLU A 224 -6.31 6.45 -1.63
N TYR A 225 -5.42 7.40 -1.97
CA TYR A 225 -5.74 8.54 -2.83
C TYR A 225 -6.33 8.12 -4.19
N ASP A 226 -5.95 6.94 -4.66
CA ASP A 226 -6.38 6.33 -5.91
C ASP A 226 -7.71 5.56 -5.78
N GLY A 227 -8.30 5.49 -4.58
CA GLY A 227 -9.60 4.87 -4.33
C GLY A 227 -10.80 5.61 -4.93
N LEU A 228 -10.61 6.85 -5.36
CA LEU A 228 -11.66 7.67 -6.01
C LEU A 228 -11.98 7.23 -7.44
N ILE A 229 -11.05 6.62 -8.14
CA ILE A 229 -11.23 6.15 -9.51
C ILE A 229 -10.84 4.69 -9.59
N ASN A 230 -11.59 3.92 -10.36
CA ASN A 230 -11.19 2.57 -10.71
C ASN A 230 -10.01 2.60 -11.68
N THR A 231 -8.81 2.74 -11.12
CA THR A 231 -7.55 2.89 -11.87
C THR A 231 -7.16 1.66 -12.68
N VAL A 232 -7.89 0.58 -12.53
CA VAL A 232 -7.56 -0.70 -13.19
C VAL A 232 -8.19 -0.82 -14.56
N ASN A 233 -9.22 -0.04 -14.86
CA ASN A 233 -9.73 0.11 -16.23
C ASN A 233 -9.93 1.63 -16.51
N PRO A 234 -8.86 2.35 -16.87
CA PRO A 234 -8.94 3.78 -17.15
C PRO A 234 -9.95 4.13 -18.26
N ASP A 235 -10.10 3.23 -19.25
CA ASP A 235 -11.03 3.40 -20.37
C ASP A 235 -12.51 3.39 -19.94
N SER A 236 -12.81 2.95 -18.72
CA SER A 236 -14.17 2.95 -18.17
C SER A 236 -14.54 4.21 -17.41
N VAL A 237 -13.59 5.13 -17.21
CA VAL A 237 -13.77 6.37 -16.44
C VAL A 237 -14.02 7.51 -17.41
N THR A 238 -15.06 8.31 -17.18
CA THR A 238 -15.31 9.48 -18.01
C THR A 238 -14.22 10.54 -17.86
N GLU A 239 -13.96 11.31 -18.91
CA GLU A 239 -12.94 12.36 -18.90
C GLU A 239 -13.23 13.42 -17.83
N GLU A 240 -14.50 13.76 -17.60
CA GLU A 240 -14.94 14.71 -16.59
C GLU A 240 -14.61 14.20 -15.17
N ALA A 241 -14.87 12.92 -14.89
CA ALA A 241 -14.54 12.30 -13.60
C ALA A 241 -13.03 12.31 -13.35
N TYR A 242 -12.25 11.97 -14.38
CA TYR A 242 -10.80 11.98 -14.31
C TYR A 242 -10.27 13.39 -14.05
N ARG A 243 -10.78 14.38 -14.79
CA ARG A 243 -10.42 15.79 -14.63
C ARG A 243 -10.78 16.34 -13.25
N PHE A 244 -11.94 15.98 -12.70
CA PHE A 244 -12.35 16.39 -11.35
C PHE A 244 -11.35 15.89 -10.30
N VAL A 245 -10.94 14.61 -10.34
CA VAL A 245 -9.97 14.05 -9.39
C VAL A 245 -8.58 14.69 -9.58
N GLN A 246 -8.18 14.97 -10.82
CA GLN A 246 -6.96 15.69 -11.07
C GLN A 246 -6.98 17.10 -10.43
N LEU A 247 -8.08 17.84 -10.59
CA LEU A 247 -8.23 19.15 -9.98
C LEU A 247 -8.23 19.08 -8.46
N LEU A 248 -8.95 18.12 -7.87
CA LEU A 248 -8.96 17.89 -6.43
C LEU A 248 -7.54 17.74 -5.88
N TRP A 249 -6.72 16.88 -6.50
CA TRP A 249 -5.35 16.65 -6.01
C TRP A 249 -4.42 17.82 -6.35
N ALA A 250 -4.57 18.45 -7.51
CA ALA A 250 -3.80 19.64 -7.86
C ALA A 250 -4.02 20.77 -6.86
N LYS A 251 -5.27 21.11 -6.56
CA LYS A 251 -5.64 22.16 -5.61
C LYS A 251 -5.25 21.80 -4.17
N THR A 252 -5.24 20.51 -3.83
CA THR A 252 -4.85 20.03 -2.50
C THR A 252 -3.35 20.09 -2.28
N CYS A 253 -2.54 19.70 -3.28
CA CYS A 253 -1.10 19.49 -3.13
C CYS A 253 -0.26 20.67 -3.64
N LYS A 254 -0.78 21.46 -4.62
CA LYS A 254 -0.05 22.56 -5.20
C LYS A 254 -0.41 23.87 -4.49
N ASP A 255 0.62 24.62 -4.10
CA ASP A 255 0.47 25.98 -3.53
C ASP A 255 -0.53 26.05 -2.36
N ASN A 256 -0.57 25.00 -1.54
CA ASN A 256 -1.42 24.96 -0.36
C ASN A 256 -0.66 25.51 0.87
N ALA A 257 -0.77 26.83 1.07
CA ALA A 257 -0.09 27.53 2.15
C ALA A 257 -0.51 27.10 3.57
N TYR A 258 -1.55 26.28 3.70
CA TYR A 258 -2.05 25.79 4.98
C TYR A 258 -1.38 24.47 5.43
N VAL A 259 -0.65 23.84 4.50
CA VAL A 259 -0.07 22.50 4.69
C VAL A 259 1.45 22.56 4.73
N LYS A 260 2.05 22.11 5.83
CA LYS A 260 3.48 21.94 5.99
C LYS A 260 4.02 20.75 5.21
N ALA A 261 3.35 19.62 5.34
CA ALA A 261 3.67 18.38 4.66
C ALA A 261 2.39 17.64 4.26
N CYS A 262 2.37 17.08 3.04
CA CYS A 262 1.31 16.23 2.55
C CYS A 262 1.86 14.84 2.26
N ILE A 263 1.28 13.82 2.90
CA ILE A 263 1.72 12.43 2.72
C ILE A 263 0.53 11.64 2.18
N MET A 264 0.67 11.17 0.94
CA MET A 264 -0.36 10.42 0.24
C MET A 264 0.06 8.96 0.08
N THR A 265 -0.86 8.03 0.27
CA THR A 265 -0.61 6.61 0.01
C THR A 265 -1.59 6.06 -1.01
N GLY A 266 -1.10 5.12 -1.82
CA GLY A 266 -1.89 4.43 -2.83
C GLY A 266 -1.18 3.20 -3.38
N ILE A 267 -1.72 2.68 -4.47
CA ILE A 267 -1.17 1.53 -5.20
C ILE A 267 -0.67 1.97 -6.57
N THR A 268 -1.41 2.83 -7.26
CA THR A 268 -1.18 3.20 -8.64
C THR A 268 -0.75 4.66 -8.79
N ARG A 269 0.05 4.96 -9.80
CA ARG A 269 0.55 6.31 -10.09
C ARG A 269 -0.33 7.08 -11.10
N TYR A 270 -1.34 6.46 -11.65
CA TYR A 270 -2.09 6.96 -12.81
C TYR A 270 -2.64 8.39 -12.68
N LEU A 271 -3.10 8.75 -11.49
CA LEU A 271 -3.68 10.08 -11.28
C LEU A 271 -2.65 11.20 -11.33
N PHE A 272 -1.37 10.88 -11.10
CA PHE A 272 -0.30 11.88 -11.05
C PHE A 272 0.36 12.18 -12.39
N ASN A 273 0.31 11.27 -13.38
CA ASN A 273 0.98 11.50 -14.66
C ASN A 273 0.43 12.69 -15.46
N GLY A 274 -0.86 13.07 -15.27
CA GLY A 274 -1.44 14.28 -15.86
C GLY A 274 -1.33 15.54 -14.98
N LEU A 275 -1.14 15.37 -13.66
CA LEU A 275 -0.99 16.46 -12.70
C LEU A 275 0.43 17.01 -12.66
N MET A 276 1.43 16.18 -13.00
CA MET A 276 2.83 16.48 -12.82
C MET A 276 3.46 17.35 -13.89
N SER A 277 2.79 17.63 -15.02
CA SER A 277 3.29 18.58 -16.03
C SER A 277 3.47 20.02 -15.50
N GLY A 278 3.18 20.27 -14.22
CA GLY A 278 3.34 21.55 -13.54
C GLY A 278 3.71 21.48 -12.06
N THR A 279 3.98 20.29 -11.49
CA THR A 279 4.30 20.14 -10.06
C THR A 279 5.62 19.42 -9.87
N ASN A 280 6.73 20.15 -9.96
CA ASN A 280 8.07 19.65 -9.64
C ASN A 280 8.28 19.34 -8.14
N ASN A 281 7.21 19.39 -7.31
CA ASN A 281 7.29 19.40 -5.86
C ASN A 281 6.72 18.15 -5.19
N VAL A 282 6.42 17.06 -5.93
CA VAL A 282 5.96 15.80 -5.33
C VAL A 282 7.05 14.76 -5.41
N ASP A 283 7.54 14.35 -4.24
CA ASP A 283 8.46 13.23 -4.12
C ASP A 283 7.70 11.91 -4.18
N VAL A 284 8.01 11.06 -5.16
CA VAL A 284 7.34 9.78 -5.36
C VAL A 284 8.21 8.65 -4.89
N SER A 285 7.74 7.94 -3.87
CA SER A 285 8.36 6.72 -3.37
C SER A 285 7.53 5.50 -3.82
N ASP A 286 8.03 4.75 -4.79
CA ASP A 286 7.42 3.51 -5.28
C ASP A 286 8.34 2.29 -5.12
N VAL A 287 7.98 1.16 -5.75
CA VAL A 287 8.77 -0.08 -5.68
C VAL A 287 10.11 0.07 -6.41
N LEU A 288 10.17 0.91 -7.46
CA LEU A 288 11.36 1.14 -8.27
C LEU A 288 12.28 2.19 -7.64
N SER A 289 11.68 3.25 -7.10
CA SER A 289 12.39 4.38 -6.46
C SER A 289 11.92 4.56 -5.02
N PRO A 290 12.28 3.66 -4.10
CA PRO A 290 11.73 3.68 -2.75
C PRO A 290 12.32 4.78 -1.85
N GLY A 291 13.47 5.35 -2.19
CA GLY A 291 14.20 6.27 -1.33
C GLY A 291 14.50 5.66 0.04
N GLY A 292 14.50 6.46 1.09
CA GLY A 292 14.67 6.00 2.47
C GLY A 292 13.51 5.19 3.04
N LEU A 293 12.41 5.01 2.28
CA LEU A 293 11.18 4.34 2.72
C LEU A 293 11.10 2.85 2.34
N ALA A 294 12.13 2.29 1.70
CA ALA A 294 12.14 0.87 1.32
C ALA A 294 11.78 -0.07 2.48
N PRO A 295 12.41 0.04 3.68
CA PRO A 295 12.17 -0.91 4.77
C PRO A 295 10.88 -0.66 5.55
N VAL A 296 10.16 0.40 5.26
CA VAL A 296 8.94 0.76 6.02
C VAL A 296 7.80 -0.21 5.74
N PHE A 297 7.68 -0.64 4.48
CA PHE A 297 6.51 -1.35 3.96
C PHE A 297 6.84 -2.82 3.66
N GLY A 298 7.12 -3.56 4.70
CA GLY A 298 7.49 -4.97 4.66
C GLY A 298 8.21 -5.36 5.94
N PHE A 299 8.47 -6.64 6.12
CA PHE A 299 9.34 -7.12 7.20
C PHE A 299 10.64 -7.64 6.62
N ARG A 300 11.76 -7.29 7.25
CA ARG A 300 13.05 -7.91 7.01
C ARG A 300 13.09 -9.30 7.65
N GLU A 301 14.00 -10.15 7.22
CA GLU A 301 14.12 -11.50 7.75
C GLU A 301 14.45 -11.51 9.25
N GLU A 302 15.29 -10.61 9.71
CA GLU A 302 15.65 -10.47 11.12
C GLU A 302 14.43 -10.13 11.98
N GLU A 303 13.55 -9.28 11.47
CA GLU A 303 12.30 -8.91 12.14
C GLU A 303 11.33 -10.11 12.21
N VAL A 304 11.27 -10.93 11.16
CA VAL A 304 10.45 -12.16 11.16
C VAL A 304 11.00 -13.19 12.16
N ILE A 305 12.32 -13.32 12.27
CA ILE A 305 12.96 -14.16 13.28
C ILE A 305 12.63 -13.67 14.70
N GLU A 306 12.63 -12.37 14.93
CA GLU A 306 12.22 -11.80 16.22
C GLU A 306 10.75 -12.08 16.53
N LEU A 307 9.86 -11.92 15.54
CA LEU A 307 8.44 -12.25 15.68
C LEU A 307 8.20 -13.72 16.02
N LEU A 308 8.99 -14.65 15.45
CA LEU A 308 8.95 -16.08 15.81
C LEU A 308 9.32 -16.31 17.28
N LYS A 309 10.33 -15.62 17.80
CA LYS A 309 10.72 -15.71 19.22
C LYS A 309 9.60 -15.24 20.17
N GLU A 310 8.76 -14.29 19.74
CA GLU A 310 7.58 -13.84 20.48
C GLU A 310 6.42 -14.86 20.49
N SER A 311 6.55 -15.98 19.76
CA SER A 311 5.59 -17.08 19.67
C SER A 311 6.16 -18.40 20.21
N PRO A 312 6.46 -18.51 21.50
CA PRO A 312 6.99 -19.75 22.06
C PRO A 312 5.99 -20.90 21.88
N GLY A 313 6.46 -22.02 21.34
CA GLY A 313 5.64 -23.20 21.05
C GLY A 313 4.97 -23.21 19.68
N THR A 314 5.27 -22.25 18.80
CA THR A 314 4.85 -22.31 17.40
C THR A 314 5.49 -23.49 16.67
N CYS A 315 4.72 -24.09 15.75
CA CYS A 315 5.23 -25.10 14.82
C CYS A 315 5.84 -24.49 13.53
N LEU A 316 5.84 -23.15 13.40
CA LEU A 316 6.34 -22.47 12.22
C LEU A 316 7.86 -22.33 12.26
N GLU A 317 8.50 -22.66 11.15
CA GLU A 317 9.93 -22.46 10.94
C GLU A 317 10.19 -21.30 9.96
N ILE A 318 11.33 -20.62 10.13
CA ILE A 318 11.73 -19.51 9.24
C ILE A 318 11.88 -20.00 7.79
N GLY A 319 12.27 -21.26 7.57
CA GLY A 319 12.39 -21.87 6.24
C GLY A 319 11.05 -21.90 5.50
N ASP A 320 9.99 -22.29 6.19
CA ASP A 320 8.63 -22.36 5.64
C ASP A 320 8.09 -20.96 5.33
N LEU A 321 8.27 -20.02 6.26
CA LEU A 321 7.87 -18.62 6.06
C LEU A 321 8.64 -17.98 4.91
N ARG A 322 9.93 -18.28 4.75
CA ARG A 322 10.75 -17.79 3.64
C ARG A 322 10.23 -18.29 2.30
N LYS A 323 9.97 -19.58 2.16
CA LYS A 323 9.46 -20.19 0.92
C LYS A 323 8.08 -19.63 0.55
N GLN A 324 7.22 -19.42 1.54
CA GLN A 324 5.84 -19.02 1.30
C GLN A 324 5.65 -17.51 1.08
N TYR A 325 6.42 -16.63 1.76
CA TYR A 325 6.09 -15.21 1.87
C TYR A 325 7.23 -14.24 1.56
N ASN A 326 8.49 -14.70 1.46
CA ASN A 326 9.62 -13.82 1.15
C ASN A 326 9.67 -13.51 -0.36
N GLY A 327 10.49 -12.54 -0.75
CA GLY A 327 10.88 -12.32 -2.15
C GLY A 327 10.38 -11.03 -2.77
N TYR A 328 9.65 -10.20 -2.02
CA TYR A 328 9.34 -8.83 -2.48
C TYR A 328 10.61 -7.98 -2.45
N ARG A 329 11.02 -7.48 -3.60
CA ARG A 329 12.12 -6.53 -3.71
C ARG A 329 11.60 -5.11 -3.86
N ILE A 330 12.11 -4.22 -3.01
CA ILE A 330 11.84 -2.79 -3.02
C ILE A 330 13.21 -2.09 -2.97
N GLY A 331 13.69 -1.59 -4.10
CA GLY A 331 15.08 -1.19 -4.24
C GLY A 331 16.03 -2.37 -3.96
N THR A 332 16.95 -2.20 -3.03
CA THR A 332 17.90 -3.24 -2.59
C THR A 332 17.34 -4.16 -1.50
N GLU A 333 16.23 -3.77 -0.84
CA GLU A 333 15.65 -4.53 0.26
C GLU A 333 14.87 -5.75 -0.24
N ARG A 334 14.97 -6.86 0.52
CA ARG A 334 14.18 -8.07 0.30
C ARG A 334 13.26 -8.30 1.48
N LEU A 335 11.97 -8.24 1.23
CA LEU A 335 10.96 -8.11 2.28
C LEU A 335 9.90 -9.21 2.22
N TYR A 336 9.29 -9.46 3.37
CA TYR A 336 8.09 -10.27 3.54
C TYR A 336 6.85 -9.38 3.58
N ASN A 337 5.71 -9.92 3.13
CA ASN A 337 4.44 -9.24 3.32
C ASN A 337 4.00 -9.30 4.80
N PRO A 338 3.79 -8.16 5.47
CA PRO A 338 3.45 -8.12 6.89
C PRO A 338 2.14 -8.83 7.23
N TRP A 339 1.13 -8.70 6.38
CA TRP A 339 -0.17 -9.34 6.58
C TRP A 339 -0.07 -10.86 6.58
N SER A 340 0.68 -11.42 5.64
CA SER A 340 0.85 -12.87 5.50
C SER A 340 1.62 -13.44 6.68
N ILE A 341 2.71 -12.80 7.10
CA ILE A 341 3.49 -13.19 8.28
C ILE A 341 2.65 -13.12 9.55
N MET A 342 1.99 -11.98 9.82
CA MET A 342 1.15 -11.83 11.02
C MET A 342 -0.01 -12.83 11.03
N SER A 343 -0.59 -13.14 9.86
CA SER A 343 -1.66 -14.13 9.73
C SER A 343 -1.18 -15.54 9.99
N ALA A 344 0.00 -15.91 9.50
CA ALA A 344 0.61 -17.21 9.74
C ALA A 344 0.93 -17.41 11.23
N LEU A 345 1.58 -16.44 11.86
CA LEU A 345 1.91 -16.45 13.29
C LEU A 345 0.65 -16.50 14.17
N ARG A 346 -0.39 -15.76 13.80
CA ARG A 346 -1.66 -15.76 14.53
C ARG A 346 -2.37 -17.11 14.49
N ARG A 347 -2.29 -17.81 13.34
CA ARG A 347 -2.98 -19.08 13.10
C ARG A 347 -2.11 -20.29 13.34
N ASP A 348 -0.84 -20.07 13.65
CA ASP A 348 0.20 -21.09 13.78
C ASP A 348 0.24 -22.06 12.59
N ARG A 349 0.06 -21.53 11.39
CA ARG A 349 -0.01 -22.31 10.16
C ARG A 349 0.34 -21.47 8.93
N VAL A 350 1.11 -22.05 8.01
CA VAL A 350 1.34 -21.52 6.67
C VAL A 350 0.06 -21.62 5.83
N GLY A 351 -0.23 -20.62 5.02
CA GLY A 351 -1.41 -20.59 4.14
C GLY A 351 -1.42 -19.37 3.21
N ASN A 352 -2.40 -19.30 2.31
CA ASN A 352 -2.56 -18.19 1.38
C ASN A 352 -3.47 -17.12 2.00
N TYR A 353 -2.88 -16.11 2.60
CA TYR A 353 -3.61 -15.09 3.36
C TYR A 353 -3.82 -13.79 2.57
N TRP A 354 -3.00 -13.55 1.57
CA TRP A 354 -3.05 -12.33 0.77
C TRP A 354 -4.13 -12.37 -0.31
N SER A 355 -4.34 -13.51 -0.95
CA SER A 355 -5.11 -13.68 -2.19
C SER A 355 -6.61 -13.37 -2.10
N ALA A 356 -7.17 -13.18 -0.91
CA ALA A 356 -8.61 -13.05 -0.70
C ALA A 356 -9.19 -11.65 -0.98
N THR A 357 -8.53 -10.72 -1.69
CA THR A 357 -8.98 -9.32 -1.77
C THR A 357 -8.94 -8.67 -3.15
N GLY A 358 -9.99 -8.66 -3.76
CA GLY A 358 -10.81 -7.70 -4.52
C GLY A 358 -10.27 -6.95 -5.75
N SER A 359 -8.99 -6.77 -6.01
CA SER A 359 -8.50 -6.05 -7.21
C SER A 359 -8.28 -6.94 -8.44
N VAL A 360 -8.58 -8.21 -8.32
CA VAL A 360 -8.39 -9.22 -9.37
C VAL A 360 -9.29 -8.96 -10.59
N ARG A 361 -10.51 -8.46 -10.40
CA ARG A 361 -11.52 -8.37 -11.47
C ARG A 361 -11.07 -7.60 -12.70
N SER A 362 -10.36 -6.53 -12.51
CA SER A 362 -9.95 -5.64 -13.60
C SER A 362 -8.71 -6.15 -14.32
N ILE A 363 -7.78 -6.76 -13.58
CA ILE A 363 -6.66 -7.51 -14.19
C ILE A 363 -7.22 -8.66 -15.02
N VAL A 364 -8.22 -9.38 -14.48
CA VAL A 364 -8.97 -10.42 -15.20
C VAL A 364 -9.57 -9.88 -16.50
N GLN A 365 -10.21 -8.71 -16.48
CA GLN A 365 -10.80 -8.11 -17.67
C GLN A 365 -9.75 -7.74 -18.74
N GLN A 366 -8.62 -7.15 -18.34
CA GLN A 366 -7.54 -6.83 -19.26
C GLN A 366 -6.97 -8.11 -19.93
N VAL A 367 -6.75 -9.15 -19.14
CA VAL A 367 -6.22 -10.42 -19.66
C VAL A 367 -7.24 -11.14 -20.53
N LYS A 368 -8.54 -11.09 -20.20
CA LYS A 368 -9.61 -11.66 -21.06
C LYS A 368 -9.69 -10.99 -22.42
N SER A 369 -9.38 -9.72 -22.51
CA SER A 369 -9.42 -8.96 -23.77
C SER A 369 -8.18 -9.12 -24.64
N ASP A 370 -7.07 -9.69 -24.13
CA ASP A 370 -5.80 -9.81 -24.85
C ASP A 370 -5.16 -11.20 -24.65
N SER A 371 -5.31 -12.04 -25.66
CA SER A 371 -4.75 -13.41 -25.68
C SER A 371 -3.21 -13.45 -25.57
N LYS A 372 -2.50 -12.40 -26.02
CA LYS A 372 -1.03 -12.33 -25.91
C LYS A 372 -0.61 -12.11 -24.47
N LEU A 373 -1.30 -11.23 -23.75
CA LEU A 373 -1.05 -11.02 -22.31
C LEU A 373 -1.34 -12.27 -21.50
N LEU A 374 -2.43 -12.98 -21.82
CA LEU A 374 -2.75 -14.28 -21.19
C LEU A 374 -1.61 -15.28 -21.40
N SER A 375 -1.15 -15.48 -22.65
CA SER A 375 -0.05 -16.40 -22.98
C SER A 375 1.25 -16.04 -22.22
N LYS A 376 1.57 -14.76 -22.11
CA LYS A 376 2.76 -14.29 -21.37
C LYS A 376 2.61 -14.52 -19.85
N LEU A 377 1.43 -14.30 -19.29
CA LEU A 377 1.16 -14.58 -17.87
C LEU A 377 1.23 -16.08 -17.56
N GLN A 378 0.74 -16.93 -18.47
CA GLN A 378 0.89 -18.38 -18.38
C GLN A 378 2.36 -18.80 -18.40
N LYS A 379 3.15 -18.28 -19.34
CA LYS A 379 4.60 -18.54 -19.38
C LYS A 379 5.29 -18.15 -18.08
N LEU A 380 4.98 -16.97 -17.54
CA LEU A 380 5.52 -16.52 -16.27
C LEU A 380 5.18 -17.48 -15.11
N TYR A 381 3.95 -17.98 -15.06
CA TYR A 381 3.53 -18.94 -14.06
C TYR A 381 4.30 -20.26 -14.16
N TYR A 382 4.41 -20.84 -15.35
CA TYR A 382 5.06 -22.13 -15.59
C TYR A 382 6.57 -22.09 -15.33
N PHE A 383 7.25 -21.07 -15.81
CA PHE A 383 8.69 -20.90 -15.64
C PHE A 383 9.09 -20.15 -14.37
N SER A 384 8.16 -19.95 -13.43
CA SER A 384 8.42 -19.19 -12.21
C SER A 384 9.47 -19.81 -11.27
N GLU A 385 9.69 -21.14 -11.35
CA GLU A 385 10.68 -21.84 -10.52
C GLU A 385 12.05 -21.94 -11.20
N THR A 386 12.09 -22.05 -12.52
CA THR A 386 13.34 -22.12 -13.29
C THR A 386 13.88 -20.76 -13.66
N GLU A 387 13.06 -19.70 -13.54
CA GLU A 387 13.36 -18.33 -13.97
C GLU A 387 13.74 -18.21 -15.46
N GLU A 388 13.40 -19.21 -16.29
CA GLU A 388 13.67 -19.22 -17.73
C GLU A 388 12.86 -18.15 -18.50
N TYR A 389 11.76 -17.68 -17.91
CA TYR A 389 10.97 -16.60 -18.48
C TYR A 389 10.70 -15.52 -17.42
N GLN A 390 11.23 -14.35 -17.65
CA GLN A 390 11.00 -13.15 -16.86
C GLN A 390 10.46 -12.06 -17.78
N PRO A 391 9.18 -11.66 -17.63
CA PRO A 391 8.66 -10.54 -18.40
C PRO A 391 9.42 -9.28 -18.05
N ALA A 392 9.57 -8.41 -19.03
CA ALA A 392 10.24 -7.14 -18.86
C ALA A 392 9.28 -5.98 -19.17
N MET A 393 9.47 -4.88 -18.50
CA MET A 393 8.80 -3.61 -18.75
C MET A 393 9.82 -2.49 -18.84
N THR A 394 9.45 -1.37 -19.47
CA THR A 394 10.35 -0.22 -19.56
C THR A 394 10.48 0.49 -18.20
N SER A 395 11.67 0.95 -17.89
CA SER A 395 11.95 1.69 -16.63
C SER A 395 11.27 3.05 -16.60
N SER A 396 10.92 3.62 -17.75
CA SER A 396 10.27 4.93 -17.90
C SER A 396 8.79 4.96 -17.52
N VAL A 397 8.12 3.79 -17.41
CA VAL A 397 6.67 3.70 -17.08
C VAL A 397 6.25 4.63 -15.94
N PRO A 398 6.97 4.73 -14.82
CA PRO A 398 6.56 5.61 -13.73
C PRO A 398 6.52 7.11 -14.06
N GLY A 399 7.26 7.55 -15.06
CA GLY A 399 7.35 8.97 -15.44
C GLY A 399 6.55 9.35 -16.68
N THR A 400 6.00 8.38 -17.39
CA THR A 400 5.37 8.57 -18.71
C THR A 400 3.86 8.76 -18.58
N ALA A 401 3.26 9.58 -19.46
CA ALA A 401 1.80 9.72 -19.52
C ALA A 401 1.15 8.38 -19.93
N LEU A 402 -0.03 8.08 -19.38
CA LEU A 402 -0.75 6.82 -19.65
C LEU A 402 -0.97 6.53 -21.13
N THR A 403 -1.20 7.60 -21.92
CA THR A 403 -1.43 7.51 -23.37
C THR A 403 -0.20 7.08 -24.16
N GLU A 404 0.98 7.18 -23.56
CA GLU A 404 2.27 6.87 -24.17
C GLU A 404 2.83 5.51 -23.72
N ILE A 405 2.22 4.90 -22.69
CA ILE A 405 2.64 3.61 -22.16
C ILE A 405 2.05 2.48 -23.01
N SER A 406 2.84 1.49 -23.37
CA SER A 406 2.33 0.29 -24.03
C SER A 406 1.34 -0.44 -23.10
N LYS A 407 0.29 -1.07 -23.69
CA LYS A 407 -0.67 -1.87 -22.92
C LYS A 407 0.02 -2.99 -22.12
N GLU A 408 1.09 -3.54 -22.67
CA GLU A 408 1.86 -4.59 -22.02
C GLU A 408 2.65 -4.06 -20.81
N ASP A 409 3.37 -2.95 -20.97
CA ASP A 409 4.10 -2.33 -19.85
C ASP A 409 3.15 -1.92 -18.73
N LEU A 410 2.01 -1.35 -19.08
CA LEU A 410 0.96 -0.97 -18.14
C LEU A 410 0.44 -2.19 -17.35
N PHE A 411 0.24 -3.31 -18.04
CA PHE A 411 -0.20 -4.55 -17.43
C PHE A 411 0.84 -5.07 -16.42
N TRP A 412 2.10 -5.15 -16.81
CA TRP A 412 3.18 -5.62 -15.93
C TRP A 412 3.40 -4.68 -14.74
N TYR A 413 3.37 -3.38 -14.99
CA TYR A 413 3.45 -2.38 -13.94
C TYR A 413 2.29 -2.49 -12.94
N THR A 414 1.07 -2.72 -13.43
CA THR A 414 -0.10 -2.93 -12.57
C THR A 414 0.05 -4.16 -11.67
N LEU A 415 0.53 -5.28 -12.21
CA LEU A 415 0.79 -6.50 -11.43
C LEU A 415 1.91 -6.30 -10.40
N LEU A 416 2.96 -5.55 -10.75
CA LEU A 416 4.04 -5.20 -9.83
C LEU A 416 3.53 -4.33 -8.67
N GLN A 417 2.81 -3.26 -8.97
CA GLN A 417 2.27 -2.35 -7.96
C GLN A 417 1.17 -3.00 -7.10
N ALA A 418 0.38 -3.89 -7.67
CA ALA A 418 -0.61 -4.65 -6.92
C ALA A 418 0.04 -5.71 -6.00
N GLY A 419 1.32 -6.09 -6.22
CA GLY A 419 2.06 -7.04 -5.40
C GLY A 419 1.97 -8.49 -5.85
N TYR A 420 1.48 -8.77 -7.07
CA TYR A 420 1.54 -10.10 -7.68
C TYR A 420 2.96 -10.45 -8.15
N LEU A 421 3.69 -9.42 -8.56
CA LEU A 421 5.05 -9.54 -9.05
C LEU A 421 6.03 -8.78 -8.16
N SER A 422 7.29 -9.06 -8.37
CA SER A 422 8.42 -8.37 -7.75
C SER A 422 9.53 -8.21 -8.78
N LEU A 423 10.49 -7.34 -8.49
CA LEU A 423 11.70 -7.19 -9.29
C LEU A 423 12.51 -8.50 -9.27
N ALA A 424 13.00 -8.92 -10.40
CA ALA A 424 13.84 -10.12 -10.51
C ALA A 424 15.23 -9.90 -9.92
N SER A 425 15.82 -8.72 -10.16
CA SER A 425 17.10 -8.29 -9.60
C SER A 425 16.93 -7.04 -8.72
N SER A 426 17.93 -6.71 -7.92
CA SER A 426 18.00 -5.42 -7.24
C SER A 426 18.19 -4.32 -8.27
N VAL A 427 17.37 -3.28 -8.20
CA VAL A 427 17.54 -2.06 -8.98
C VAL A 427 18.27 -1.07 -8.07
N GLU A 428 19.53 -0.79 -8.37
CA GLU A 428 20.26 0.28 -7.68
C GLU A 428 19.89 1.64 -8.29
N PRO A 429 19.74 2.69 -7.48
CA PRO A 429 19.29 4.00 -7.97
C PRO A 429 20.19 4.61 -9.05
N GLU A 430 21.44 4.19 -9.13
CA GLU A 430 22.42 4.69 -10.09
C GLU A 430 22.37 3.99 -11.47
N TRP A 431 21.55 2.94 -11.62
CA TRP A 431 21.50 2.09 -12.81
C TRP A 431 20.22 2.25 -13.63
N PHE A 432 19.57 3.42 -13.59
CA PHE A 432 18.43 3.72 -14.47
C PHE A 432 18.78 3.80 -15.96
N ASP A 433 20.02 3.46 -16.35
CA ASP A 433 20.44 3.31 -17.75
C ASP A 433 19.99 1.95 -18.38
N THR A 434 19.38 1.05 -17.61
CA THR A 434 18.77 -0.16 -18.17
C THR A 434 17.35 0.17 -18.64
N GLU A 435 17.13 0.17 -19.94
CA GLU A 435 15.81 0.42 -20.54
C GLU A 435 14.73 -0.57 -20.05
N MET A 436 15.11 -1.75 -19.59
CA MET A 436 14.19 -2.84 -19.27
C MET A 436 14.37 -3.38 -17.85
N ILE A 437 13.25 -3.50 -17.13
CA ILE A 437 13.16 -4.06 -15.79
C ILE A 437 12.51 -5.44 -15.87
N HIS A 438 13.21 -6.46 -15.38
CA HIS A 438 12.72 -7.83 -15.34
C HIS A 438 11.91 -8.11 -14.09
N LEU A 439 10.81 -8.85 -14.25
CA LEU A 439 9.85 -9.18 -13.20
C LEU A 439 9.79 -10.68 -12.97
N ARG A 440 9.39 -11.05 -11.74
CA ARG A 440 9.18 -12.45 -11.35
C ARG A 440 8.03 -12.58 -10.35
N ILE A 441 7.52 -13.78 -10.18
CA ILE A 441 6.64 -14.13 -9.05
C ILE A 441 7.51 -14.22 -7.78
N PRO A 442 7.19 -13.47 -6.70
CA PRO A 442 8.08 -13.36 -5.55
C PRO A 442 8.18 -14.64 -4.70
N ASN A 443 7.08 -15.40 -4.57
CA ASN A 443 6.99 -16.50 -3.61
C ASN A 443 5.82 -17.45 -3.95
N LYS A 444 5.68 -18.51 -3.13
CA LYS A 444 4.65 -19.53 -3.35
C LYS A 444 3.22 -18.97 -3.16
N GLU A 445 2.98 -18.09 -2.18
CA GLU A 445 1.66 -17.47 -1.99
C GLU A 445 1.21 -16.72 -3.25
N MET A 446 2.12 -15.97 -3.88
CA MET A 446 1.83 -15.25 -5.12
C MET A 446 1.72 -16.18 -6.33
N LYS A 447 2.47 -17.26 -6.37
CA LYS A 447 2.28 -18.30 -7.39
C LYS A 447 0.86 -18.85 -7.34
N ASP A 448 0.35 -19.17 -6.16
CA ASP A 448 -1.03 -19.64 -5.96
C ASP A 448 -2.07 -18.55 -6.32
N ALA A 449 -1.76 -17.28 -6.05
CA ALA A 449 -2.61 -16.15 -6.43
C ALA A 449 -2.68 -15.97 -7.95
N VAL A 450 -1.56 -16.08 -8.66
CA VAL A 450 -1.51 -16.04 -10.14
C VAL A 450 -2.23 -17.25 -10.73
N ALA A 451 -2.10 -18.43 -10.15
CA ALA A 451 -2.87 -19.60 -10.56
C ALA A 451 -4.40 -19.38 -10.43
N SER A 452 -4.82 -18.72 -9.34
CA SER A 452 -6.24 -18.34 -9.18
C SER A 452 -6.67 -17.31 -10.23
N LEU A 453 -5.83 -16.32 -10.52
CA LEU A 453 -6.07 -15.33 -11.57
C LEU A 453 -6.24 -16.00 -12.94
N LEU A 454 -5.35 -16.94 -13.29
CA LEU A 454 -5.41 -17.68 -14.54
C LEU A 454 -6.70 -18.53 -14.64
N ARG A 455 -7.17 -19.12 -13.54
CA ARG A 455 -8.45 -19.82 -13.49
C ARG A 455 -9.64 -18.90 -13.74
N ASP A 456 -9.63 -17.70 -13.17
CA ASP A 456 -10.72 -16.72 -13.33
C ASP A 456 -10.77 -16.13 -14.75
N VAL A 457 -9.65 -16.13 -15.46
CA VAL A 457 -9.51 -15.65 -16.84
C VAL A 457 -9.91 -16.71 -17.84
N SER A 458 -9.46 -17.94 -17.66
CA SER A 458 -9.85 -19.06 -18.50
C SER A 458 -11.27 -19.46 -18.14
N ASP A 459 -12.26 -19.13 -18.96
CA ASP A 459 -13.66 -19.59 -18.84
C ASP A 459 -13.81 -21.12 -19.00
N ILE A 460 -12.76 -21.87 -18.70
CA ILE A 460 -12.75 -23.33 -18.77
C ILE A 460 -13.19 -23.84 -17.37
N PRO A 461 -14.45 -24.34 -17.22
CA PRO A 461 -14.95 -24.90 -15.95
C PRO A 461 -14.11 -26.07 -15.43
N PHE A 462 -13.23 -26.54 -16.29
CA PHE A 462 -12.36 -27.69 -16.16
C PHE A 462 -11.33 -27.60 -15.02
N MET A 463 -10.83 -26.40 -14.71
CA MET A 463 -9.83 -26.25 -13.66
C MET A 463 -10.40 -26.33 -12.24
N ASN A 464 -11.72 -26.29 -12.04
CA ASN A 464 -12.32 -26.22 -10.69
C ASN A 464 -12.64 -27.59 -10.06
N GLU A 465 -12.91 -28.63 -10.86
CA GLU A 465 -13.33 -29.93 -10.29
C GLU A 465 -12.31 -31.07 -10.48
N GLN A 466 -11.51 -31.03 -11.50
CA GLN A 466 -10.60 -32.13 -11.84
C GLN A 466 -9.12 -31.87 -11.51
N GLY A 467 -8.71 -30.66 -11.17
CA GLY A 467 -7.36 -30.37 -10.63
C GLY A 467 -6.99 -31.15 -9.36
N LYS A 468 -7.95 -31.86 -8.75
CA LYS A 468 -7.71 -32.81 -7.67
C LYS A 468 -7.38 -34.23 -8.15
N HIS A 469 -7.63 -34.55 -9.40
CA HIS A 469 -7.46 -35.90 -9.94
C HIS A 469 -6.30 -36.07 -10.92
N LEU A 470 -5.76 -34.96 -11.41
CA LEU A 470 -4.49 -35.03 -12.16
C LEU A 470 -3.36 -34.92 -11.15
N ALA A 471 -2.84 -36.07 -10.72
CA ALA A 471 -1.54 -36.12 -10.06
C ALA A 471 -0.54 -35.36 -10.95
N PRO A 472 0.38 -34.55 -10.37
CA PRO A 472 1.38 -33.87 -11.15
C PRO A 472 2.09 -34.92 -12.01
N PHE A 473 2.05 -34.76 -13.33
CA PHE A 473 2.76 -35.65 -14.22
C PHE A 473 4.23 -35.58 -13.82
N SER A 474 4.73 -36.66 -13.25
CA SER A 474 6.15 -36.76 -12.95
C SER A 474 6.93 -36.72 -14.26
N ALA A 475 8.16 -36.24 -14.24
CA ALA A 475 9.05 -36.23 -15.42
C ALA A 475 9.23 -37.63 -16.05
N SER A 476 8.65 -38.67 -15.48
CA SER A 476 8.64 -40.06 -15.96
C SER A 476 7.32 -40.47 -16.63
N ALA A 477 6.31 -39.58 -16.78
CA ALA A 477 5.06 -39.91 -17.43
C ALA A 477 5.31 -40.27 -18.92
N ARG A 478 4.73 -41.37 -19.40
CA ARG A 478 4.82 -41.77 -20.77
C ARG A 478 3.90 -40.90 -21.64
N LEU A 479 4.30 -40.63 -22.88
CA LEU A 479 3.50 -39.87 -23.84
C LEU A 479 2.09 -40.45 -24.02
N ASP A 480 1.97 -41.78 -23.96
CA ASP A 480 0.68 -42.49 -24.08
C ASP A 480 -0.27 -42.17 -22.93
N ASP A 481 0.24 -42.03 -21.68
CA ASP A 481 -0.58 -41.65 -20.51
C ASP A 481 -1.08 -40.20 -20.64
N LEU A 482 -0.27 -39.32 -21.21
CA LEU A 482 -0.62 -37.94 -21.52
C LEU A 482 -1.70 -37.85 -22.60
N LEU A 483 -1.56 -38.62 -23.68
CA LEU A 483 -2.53 -38.66 -24.78
C LEU A 483 -3.89 -39.22 -24.29
N GLN A 484 -3.88 -40.26 -23.48
CA GLN A 484 -5.09 -40.87 -22.93
C GLN A 484 -5.81 -39.93 -21.93
N ALA A 485 -5.06 -39.19 -21.11
CA ALA A 485 -5.61 -38.15 -20.26
C ALA A 485 -6.21 -37.02 -21.09
N PHE A 486 -5.54 -36.59 -22.15
CA PHE A 486 -6.01 -35.56 -23.08
C PHE A 486 -7.29 -35.98 -23.82
N GLU A 487 -7.36 -37.22 -24.34
CA GLU A 487 -8.56 -37.76 -24.94
C GLU A 487 -9.76 -37.79 -23.96
N SER A 488 -9.55 -38.29 -22.76
CA SER A 488 -10.62 -38.37 -21.76
C SER A 488 -11.18 -36.99 -21.38
N ILE A 489 -10.33 -35.99 -21.43
CA ILE A 489 -10.68 -34.60 -21.18
C ILE A 489 -11.41 -33.97 -22.36
N LEU A 490 -10.92 -34.15 -23.58
CA LEU A 490 -11.62 -33.69 -24.78
C LEU A 490 -13.05 -34.22 -24.87
N VAL A 491 -13.27 -35.46 -24.45
CA VAL A 491 -14.61 -36.07 -24.40
C VAL A 491 -15.50 -35.42 -23.32
N SER A 492 -14.91 -34.92 -22.24
CA SER A 492 -15.65 -34.31 -21.12
C SER A 492 -15.96 -32.81 -21.31
N VAL A 493 -15.24 -32.13 -22.19
CA VAL A 493 -15.38 -30.69 -22.45
C VAL A 493 -16.45 -30.44 -23.51
N SER A 494 -17.37 -29.53 -23.27
CA SER A 494 -18.37 -29.13 -24.26
C SER A 494 -17.68 -28.48 -25.46
N PHE A 495 -17.97 -28.99 -26.68
CA PHE A 495 -17.44 -28.44 -27.94
C PHE A 495 -17.75 -26.95 -28.16
N LYS A 496 -18.74 -26.41 -27.45
CA LYS A 496 -19.03 -24.96 -27.46
C LYS A 496 -17.91 -24.11 -26.89
N ASN A 497 -17.03 -24.69 -26.07
CA ASN A 497 -15.93 -24.00 -25.40
C ASN A 497 -14.59 -24.16 -26.12
N LEU A 498 -14.51 -25.03 -27.13
CA LEU A 498 -13.31 -25.29 -27.95
C LEU A 498 -13.51 -24.76 -29.37
N THR A 499 -13.67 -23.45 -29.48
CA THR A 499 -14.07 -22.80 -30.75
C THR A 499 -12.91 -22.38 -31.64
N CYS A 500 -11.68 -22.42 -31.15
CA CYS A 500 -10.47 -22.04 -31.91
C CYS A 500 -9.24 -22.84 -31.45
N GLU A 501 -8.21 -22.87 -32.31
CA GLU A 501 -6.94 -23.55 -32.06
C GLU A 501 -6.32 -23.16 -30.71
N GLN A 502 -6.45 -21.91 -30.31
CA GLN A 502 -5.95 -21.41 -29.02
C GLN A 502 -6.65 -22.07 -27.82
N SER A 503 -7.91 -22.45 -27.96
CA SER A 503 -8.64 -23.17 -26.90
C SER A 503 -8.08 -24.58 -26.67
N TYR A 504 -7.68 -25.26 -27.73
CA TYR A 504 -7.01 -26.57 -27.65
C TYR A 504 -5.60 -26.45 -27.08
N HIS A 505 -4.83 -25.43 -27.49
CA HIS A 505 -3.52 -25.15 -26.93
C HIS A 505 -3.59 -24.85 -25.42
N ASN A 506 -4.56 -24.05 -24.99
CA ASN A 506 -4.75 -23.73 -23.57
C ASN A 506 -5.14 -24.96 -22.76
N LEU A 507 -5.96 -25.85 -23.34
CA LEU A 507 -6.35 -27.11 -22.70
C LEU A 507 -5.13 -28.04 -22.58
N LEU A 508 -4.36 -28.20 -23.65
CA LEU A 508 -3.16 -29.03 -23.67
C LEU A 508 -2.09 -28.48 -22.70
N PHE A 509 -1.93 -27.16 -22.68
CA PHE A 509 -1.00 -26.49 -21.76
C PHE A 509 -1.41 -26.69 -20.31
N GLY A 510 -2.71 -26.57 -19.99
CA GLY A 510 -3.24 -26.83 -18.65
C GLY A 510 -3.01 -28.28 -18.18
N LEU A 511 -2.95 -29.23 -19.12
CA LEU A 511 -2.69 -30.64 -18.83
C LEU A 511 -1.23 -30.99 -18.66
N LEU A 512 -0.35 -30.38 -19.47
CA LEU A 512 1.08 -30.68 -19.47
C LEU A 512 1.81 -30.05 -18.28
N PHE A 513 1.26 -28.99 -17.69
CA PHE A 513 1.96 -28.14 -16.73
C PHE A 513 1.21 -27.95 -15.40
N ASN A 514 0.18 -28.72 -15.10
CA ASN A 514 -0.41 -28.90 -13.78
C ASN A 514 0.08 -30.18 -13.14
#